data_e9b8aedc83e86676743d87d46b8edbcb
#
_entry.id   e9b8aedc83e86676743d87d46b8edbcb
#
_cell.length_a   1.000
_cell.length_b   1.000
_cell.length_c   1.000
_cell.angle_alpha   90.00
_cell.angle_beta   90.00
_cell.angle_gamma   90.00
#
_symmetry.space_group_name_H-M   'P 1'
#
loop_
_entity.id
_entity.type
_entity.pdbx_description
1 polymer ?
#
loop_
_entity_poly.entity_id
_entity_poly.type
_entity_poly.pdbx_seq_one_letter_code
_entity_poly.pdbx_strand_id
1 'polypeptide(L)'
;MHLYHPPPFAAANNPHLTNAPDSYLDYPYNCCGRTTPFPCKGYLNHLNTPQGQSVASWAAGSQQNFSLTGTGNHYGGSCQVGFSVDKGATWKVVKSFEGNCPYRNGGTDPEKQTFEFTVPRDTPVGVQVFAWTWINREREFNMLCAAVKITGAEKRGRKQDFVSRSDSGRRSGRHQYRQRDTGSCTCTCGGGSSSDTSSNGASATTLPAVPFNDRPSFLFANIDNGCQTPMTNFEVKYPNPGPDVVQGDGEYQLKLPEPADKCN
;
A
#
# COMPACT_ATOMS: atom_id res chain seq x y z
N MET A 1 -2.39 11.01 15.53
CA MET A 1 -2.03 9.59 15.22
C MET A 1 -0.66 9.50 14.58
N HIS A 2 -0.02 8.33 14.70
CA HIS A 2 1.27 8.03 14.08
C HIS A 2 1.27 6.64 13.43
N LEU A 3 2.24 6.39 12.58
CA LEU A 3 2.48 5.09 11.97
C LEU A 3 2.86 4.07 13.06
N TYR A 4 2.18 2.92 13.07
CA TYR A 4 2.44 1.81 13.99
C TYR A 4 3.17 0.66 13.27
N HIS A 5 2.66 0.27 12.09
CA HIS A 5 3.29 -0.71 11.22
C HIS A 5 3.45 -0.15 9.80
N PRO A 6 4.63 -0.30 9.18
CA PRO A 6 5.88 -0.76 9.79
C PRO A 6 6.35 0.20 10.88
N PRO A 7 7.01 -0.30 11.95
CA PRO A 7 7.47 0.54 13.04
C PRO A 7 8.36 1.69 12.55
N PRO A 8 7.96 2.96 12.76
CA PRO A 8 8.76 4.07 12.25
C PRO A 8 10.03 4.29 13.07
N PHE A 9 10.95 5.09 12.54
CA PHE A 9 12.11 5.53 13.29
C PHE A 9 11.69 6.17 14.62
N ALA A 10 12.46 5.93 15.66
CA ALA A 10 12.26 6.44 17.02
C ALA A 10 10.93 6.05 17.70
N ALA A 11 10.15 5.11 17.14
CA ALA A 11 8.95 4.60 17.79
C ALA A 11 9.28 3.56 18.88
N ALA A 12 8.44 3.51 19.92
CA ALA A 12 8.61 2.56 21.02
C ALA A 12 8.55 1.08 20.59
N ASN A 13 7.81 0.80 19.51
CA ASN A 13 7.72 -0.54 18.93
C ASN A 13 8.77 -0.83 17.85
N ASN A 14 9.73 0.08 17.60
CA ASN A 14 10.82 -0.18 16.67
C ASN A 14 11.86 -1.08 17.34
N PRO A 15 12.12 -2.30 16.81
CA PRO A 15 13.02 -3.26 17.45
C PRO A 15 14.49 -2.83 17.46
N HIS A 16 14.85 -1.81 16.69
CA HIS A 16 16.22 -1.28 16.59
C HIS A 16 16.43 -0.01 17.39
N LEU A 17 15.42 0.41 18.17
CA LEU A 17 15.54 1.59 19.01
C LEU A 17 16.55 1.34 20.14
N THR A 18 17.53 2.21 20.26
CA THR A 18 18.56 2.13 21.32
C THR A 18 18.43 3.23 22.37
N ASN A 19 17.66 4.26 22.08
CA ASN A 19 17.41 5.42 22.93
C ASN A 19 15.96 5.42 23.42
N ALA A 20 15.59 6.39 24.25
CA ALA A 20 14.20 6.61 24.59
C ALA A 20 13.37 6.90 23.31
N PRO A 21 12.14 6.36 23.22
CA PRO A 21 11.28 6.64 22.09
C PRO A 21 10.88 8.11 22.03
N ASP A 22 10.62 8.60 20.81
CA ASP A 22 10.06 9.93 20.64
C ASP A 22 8.58 9.94 21.04
N SER A 23 8.26 10.61 22.12
CA SER A 23 6.91 10.78 22.62
C SER A 23 6.04 11.74 21.76
N TYR A 24 6.63 12.35 20.74
CA TYR A 24 5.98 13.35 19.89
C TYR A 24 5.71 12.85 18.47
N LEU A 25 5.73 11.54 18.24
CA LEU A 25 5.39 10.98 16.93
C LEU A 25 3.94 11.29 16.52
N ASP A 26 3.02 11.43 17.47
CA ASP A 26 1.64 11.83 17.23
C ASP A 26 1.48 13.30 16.78
N TYR A 27 2.44 14.15 17.10
CA TYR A 27 2.32 15.59 16.90
C TYR A 27 2.59 15.97 15.45
N PRO A 28 1.78 16.86 14.87
CA PRO A 28 2.00 17.34 13.51
C PRO A 28 3.21 18.26 13.39
N TYR A 29 3.53 18.61 12.16
CA TYR A 29 4.64 19.53 11.84
C TYR A 29 4.46 20.87 12.56
N ASN A 30 5.50 21.31 13.25
CA ASN A 30 5.58 22.59 13.99
C ASN A 30 4.41 22.86 14.95
N CYS A 31 3.78 21.82 15.49
CA CYS A 31 2.71 21.95 16.46
C CYS A 31 3.24 22.26 17.87
N CYS A 32 2.40 22.92 18.63
CA CYS A 32 2.48 22.94 20.09
C CYS A 32 3.78 23.58 20.62
N GLY A 33 4.28 24.61 19.95
CA GLY A 33 5.49 25.34 20.32
C GLY A 33 6.78 24.59 20.01
N ARG A 34 6.74 23.55 19.17
CA ARG A 34 7.92 22.76 18.78
C ARG A 34 8.24 22.94 17.31
N THR A 35 9.53 23.04 17.00
CA THR A 35 10.04 22.91 15.64
C THR A 35 10.24 21.43 15.32
N THR A 36 9.61 20.97 14.24
CA THR A 36 9.71 19.59 13.78
C THR A 36 10.65 19.52 12.57
N PRO A 37 11.79 18.84 12.66
CA PRO A 37 12.65 18.64 11.50
C PRO A 37 11.90 17.88 10.40
N PHE A 38 12.08 18.32 9.14
CA PHE A 38 11.48 17.72 7.96
C PHE A 38 12.57 17.25 6.99
N PRO A 39 12.39 16.12 6.30
CA PRO A 39 11.29 15.15 6.39
C PRO A 39 11.47 14.13 7.54
N CYS A 40 10.47 13.25 7.75
CA CYS A 40 10.54 12.11 8.67
C CYS A 40 10.91 12.49 10.11
N LYS A 41 10.53 13.68 10.57
CA LYS A 41 10.91 14.24 11.89
C LYS A 41 12.42 14.29 12.13
N GLY A 42 13.23 14.35 11.05
CA GLY A 42 14.69 14.40 11.13
C GLY A 42 15.38 13.04 11.32
N TYR A 43 14.61 11.95 11.40
CA TYR A 43 15.16 10.62 11.70
C TYR A 43 15.79 9.88 10.51
N LEU A 44 15.91 10.51 9.33
CA LEU A 44 16.65 9.93 8.20
C LEU A 44 18.15 9.77 8.50
N ASN A 45 18.68 10.50 9.47
CA ASN A 45 20.05 10.34 9.95
C ASN A 45 20.30 8.97 10.61
N HIS A 46 19.28 8.24 11.00
CA HIS A 46 19.38 6.86 11.48
C HIS A 46 19.75 5.87 10.39
N LEU A 47 19.49 6.17 9.12
CA LEU A 47 19.72 5.27 7.99
C LEU A 47 21.18 4.79 7.98
N ASN A 48 21.98 4.38 8.08
CA ASN A 48 23.34 3.84 8.14
C ASN A 48 23.84 3.63 9.56
N THR A 49 22.93 3.63 10.54
CA THR A 49 23.22 3.32 11.94
C THR A 49 22.48 2.03 12.34
N PRO A 50 22.80 1.42 13.47
CA PRO A 50 22.01 0.28 13.97
C PRO A 50 20.52 0.57 14.12
N GLN A 51 20.13 1.81 14.43
CA GLN A 51 18.74 2.23 14.58
C GLN A 51 17.99 2.34 13.23
N GLY A 52 18.71 2.40 12.11
CA GLY A 52 18.16 2.48 10.76
C GLY A 52 18.08 1.13 10.07
N GLN A 53 18.25 0.02 10.76
CA GLN A 53 18.03 -1.31 10.19
C GLN A 53 16.58 -1.50 9.78
N SER A 54 16.36 -2.34 8.74
CA SER A 54 15.03 -2.58 8.22
C SER A 54 14.14 -3.32 9.23
N VAL A 55 12.95 -2.76 9.45
CA VAL A 55 11.93 -3.31 10.37
C VAL A 55 10.94 -4.25 9.67
N ALA A 56 10.97 -4.30 8.35
CA ALA A 56 10.14 -5.19 7.53
C ALA A 56 10.88 -5.61 6.26
N SER A 57 10.45 -6.72 5.65
CA SER A 57 10.97 -7.19 4.37
C SER A 57 9.80 -7.48 3.44
N TRP A 58 9.73 -6.81 2.29
CA TRP A 58 8.63 -6.86 1.34
C TRP A 58 9.12 -7.24 -0.05
N ALA A 59 8.44 -8.17 -0.70
CA ALA A 59 8.75 -8.49 -2.09
C ALA A 59 8.18 -7.42 -3.03
N ALA A 60 8.93 -7.02 -4.03
CA ALA A 60 8.39 -6.17 -5.09
C ALA A 60 7.20 -6.86 -5.77
N GLY A 61 6.09 -6.16 -5.90
CA GLY A 61 4.82 -6.68 -6.41
C GLY A 61 3.94 -7.37 -5.38
N SER A 62 4.33 -7.47 -4.10
CA SER A 62 3.50 -8.04 -3.04
C SER A 62 2.51 -7.03 -2.47
N GLN A 63 1.40 -7.55 -1.98
CA GLN A 63 0.44 -6.80 -1.18
C GLN A 63 0.98 -6.68 0.24
N GLN A 64 0.90 -5.48 0.80
CA GLN A 64 1.35 -5.13 2.14
C GLN A 64 0.30 -4.27 2.82
N ASN A 65 0.51 -3.98 4.09
CA ASN A 65 -0.32 -3.05 4.84
C ASN A 65 0.53 -2.08 5.66
N PHE A 66 -0.10 -1.00 6.05
CA PHE A 66 0.37 -0.15 7.15
C PHE A 66 -0.77 0.03 8.15
N SER A 67 -0.43 0.28 9.39
CA SER A 67 -1.41 0.57 10.43
C SER A 67 -1.01 1.77 11.26
N LEU A 68 -2.03 2.40 11.86
CA LEU A 68 -1.89 3.63 12.62
C LEU A 68 -2.37 3.43 14.05
N THR A 69 -1.78 4.20 14.97
CA THR A 69 -2.21 4.29 16.37
C THR A 69 -2.02 5.72 16.88
N GLY A 70 -2.37 5.99 18.12
CA GLY A 70 -2.09 7.29 18.77
C GLY A 70 -3.28 7.89 19.49
N THR A 71 -3.24 9.19 19.77
CA THR A 71 -4.17 9.85 20.68
C THR A 71 -5.43 10.40 20.04
N GLY A 72 -5.46 10.59 18.71
CA GLY A 72 -6.66 11.10 18.04
C GLY A 72 -6.54 11.02 16.52
N ASN A 73 -7.65 10.68 15.86
CA ASN A 73 -7.72 10.56 14.41
C ASN A 73 -8.25 11.82 13.71
N HIS A 74 -8.52 12.90 14.45
CA HIS A 74 -9.01 14.19 13.93
C HIS A 74 -10.14 14.05 12.91
N TYR A 75 -11.05 13.10 13.14
CA TYR A 75 -12.17 12.77 12.24
C TYR A 75 -11.76 12.45 10.79
N GLY A 76 -10.59 11.86 10.58
CA GLY A 76 -10.12 11.42 9.28
C GLY A 76 -9.05 12.32 8.69
N GLY A 77 -9.20 12.68 7.43
CA GLY A 77 -8.21 13.35 6.59
C GLY A 77 -7.79 12.47 5.43
N SER A 78 -6.67 12.79 4.81
CA SER A 78 -6.14 12.06 3.66
C SER A 78 -4.69 11.63 3.90
N CYS A 79 -4.34 10.42 3.43
CA CYS A 79 -3.00 9.85 3.59
C CYS A 79 -2.38 9.51 2.25
N GLN A 80 -1.05 9.55 2.19
CA GLN A 80 -0.27 8.94 1.13
C GLN A 80 0.77 8.00 1.72
N VAL A 81 1.04 6.91 1.01
CA VAL A 81 2.18 6.03 1.31
C VAL A 81 3.04 5.85 0.08
N GLY A 82 4.32 5.64 0.29
CA GLY A 82 5.28 5.43 -0.79
C GLY A 82 6.71 5.26 -0.30
N PHE A 83 7.65 5.43 -1.21
CA PHE A 83 9.06 5.17 -0.92
C PHE A 83 9.96 6.32 -1.39
N SER A 84 11.07 6.45 -0.67
CA SER A 84 12.29 7.05 -1.17
C SER A 84 13.34 5.94 -1.37
N VAL A 85 14.00 5.96 -2.52
CA VAL A 85 15.08 5.03 -2.87
C VAL A 85 16.45 5.71 -2.88
N ASP A 86 16.49 6.97 -2.51
CA ASP A 86 17.65 7.86 -2.47
C ASP A 86 17.83 8.52 -1.09
N LYS A 87 17.43 7.79 -0.04
CA LYS A 87 17.57 8.18 1.38
C LYS A 87 16.83 9.46 1.76
N GLY A 88 15.69 9.73 1.12
CA GLY A 88 14.83 10.87 1.42
C GLY A 88 15.05 12.09 0.54
N ALA A 89 15.91 12.01 -0.48
CA ALA A 89 16.10 13.11 -1.42
C ALA A 89 14.87 13.29 -2.33
N THR A 90 14.30 12.19 -2.82
CA THR A 90 13.04 12.20 -3.58
C THR A 90 12.07 11.15 -3.04
N TRP A 91 10.79 11.37 -3.33
CA TRP A 91 9.70 10.53 -2.84
C TRP A 91 8.78 10.12 -3.98
N LYS A 92 8.29 8.88 -3.96
CA LYS A 92 7.39 8.34 -4.96
C LYS A 92 6.14 7.76 -4.29
N VAL A 93 4.98 8.34 -4.63
CA VAL A 93 3.69 7.86 -4.12
C VAL A 93 3.40 6.47 -4.68
N VAL A 94 3.04 5.57 -3.79
CA VAL A 94 2.56 4.23 -4.15
C VAL A 94 1.05 4.19 -4.12
N LYS A 95 0.44 4.74 -3.07
CA LYS A 95 -1.00 4.78 -2.92
C LYS A 95 -1.46 6.02 -2.18
N SER A 96 -2.58 6.57 -2.61
CA SER A 96 -3.27 7.68 -1.97
C SER A 96 -4.62 7.24 -1.42
N PHE A 97 -4.94 7.72 -0.22
CA PHE A 97 -6.23 7.55 0.43
C PHE A 97 -6.84 8.94 0.59
N GLU A 98 -7.82 9.24 -0.25
CA GLU A 98 -8.49 10.55 -0.29
C GLU A 98 -9.74 10.49 0.57
N GLY A 99 -9.63 10.97 1.80
CA GLY A 99 -10.67 10.94 2.82
C GLY A 99 -10.64 9.68 3.68
N ASN A 100 -11.14 9.82 4.91
CA ASN A 100 -11.27 8.77 5.91
C ASN A 100 -9.97 7.99 6.22
N CYS A 101 -8.83 8.67 6.13
CA CYS A 101 -7.54 8.13 6.56
C CYS A 101 -6.87 9.11 7.55
N PRO A 102 -6.74 8.73 8.83
CA PRO A 102 -7.18 7.49 9.51
C PRO A 102 -8.70 7.28 9.48
N TYR A 103 -9.16 6.04 9.65
CA TYR A 103 -10.59 5.74 9.76
C TYR A 103 -11.19 6.49 10.96
N ARG A 104 -12.18 7.37 10.69
CA ARG A 104 -12.80 8.23 11.72
C ARG A 104 -13.49 7.44 12.83
N ASN A 105 -14.01 6.27 12.52
CA ASN A 105 -14.69 5.38 13.45
C ASN A 105 -13.80 4.21 13.94
N GLY A 106 -12.52 4.15 13.54
CA GLY A 106 -11.57 3.08 13.89
C GLY A 106 -10.95 3.24 15.28
N GLY A 107 -11.13 4.40 15.94
CA GLY A 107 -10.47 4.68 17.21
C GLY A 107 -8.95 4.77 17.05
N THR A 108 -8.21 4.25 18.03
CA THR A 108 -6.73 4.27 18.08
C THR A 108 -6.11 2.87 18.01
N ASP A 109 -6.95 1.85 17.85
CA ASP A 109 -6.53 0.46 17.73
C ASP A 109 -5.88 0.21 16.37
N PRO A 110 -4.60 -0.24 16.30
CA PRO A 110 -3.92 -0.47 15.04
C PRO A 110 -4.62 -1.48 14.13
N GLU A 111 -5.32 -2.48 14.69
CA GLU A 111 -6.04 -3.47 13.89
C GLU A 111 -7.22 -2.84 13.14
N LYS A 112 -7.87 -1.83 13.75
CA LYS A 112 -8.97 -1.07 13.16
C LYS A 112 -8.51 0.10 12.30
N GLN A 113 -7.22 0.37 12.28
CA GLN A 113 -6.57 1.44 11.53
C GLN A 113 -5.56 0.86 10.53
N THR A 114 -5.91 -0.24 9.87
CA THR A 114 -5.06 -0.94 8.92
C THR A 114 -5.50 -0.67 7.48
N PHE A 115 -4.53 -0.35 6.63
CA PHE A 115 -4.70 0.06 5.23
C PHE A 115 -3.79 -0.76 4.34
N GLU A 116 -4.29 -1.19 3.19
CA GLU A 116 -3.55 -2.04 2.25
C GLU A 116 -2.98 -1.25 1.07
N PHE A 117 -1.81 -1.68 0.60
CA PHE A 117 -1.18 -1.19 -0.62
C PHE A 117 -0.37 -2.30 -1.30
N THR A 118 0.00 -2.07 -2.55
CA THR A 118 0.87 -3.01 -3.28
C THR A 118 2.22 -2.37 -3.55
N VAL A 119 3.30 -3.03 -3.18
CA VAL A 119 4.66 -2.58 -3.53
C VAL A 119 4.80 -2.65 -5.06
N PRO A 120 5.17 -1.57 -5.76
CA PRO A 120 5.38 -1.63 -7.20
C PRO A 120 6.41 -2.70 -7.58
N ARG A 121 6.16 -3.43 -8.69
CA ARG A 121 7.01 -4.56 -9.10
C ARG A 121 8.45 -4.17 -9.44
N ASP A 122 8.64 -2.95 -9.84
CA ASP A 122 9.90 -2.35 -10.25
C ASP A 122 10.52 -1.45 -9.17
N THR A 123 10.00 -1.50 -7.93
CA THR A 123 10.65 -0.83 -6.80
C THR A 123 12.06 -1.39 -6.63
N PRO A 124 13.10 -0.54 -6.59
CA PRO A 124 14.48 -0.98 -6.44
C PRO A 124 14.69 -1.85 -5.21
N VAL A 125 15.41 -2.96 -5.37
CA VAL A 125 15.76 -3.86 -4.28
C VAL A 125 16.77 -3.22 -3.34
N GLY A 126 16.75 -3.62 -2.07
CA GLY A 126 17.62 -3.08 -1.04
C GLY A 126 16.84 -2.46 0.11
N VAL A 127 17.54 -1.78 1.00
CA VAL A 127 16.89 -1.03 2.09
C VAL A 127 16.40 0.31 1.54
N GLN A 128 15.09 0.52 1.60
CA GLN A 128 14.41 1.72 1.14
C GLN A 128 13.70 2.39 2.30
N VAL A 129 13.36 3.65 2.15
CA VAL A 129 12.58 4.39 3.15
C VAL A 129 11.11 4.34 2.76
N PHE A 130 10.32 3.62 3.53
CA PHE A 130 8.88 3.73 3.48
C PHE A 130 8.43 4.98 4.21
N ALA A 131 7.51 5.73 3.64
CA ALA A 131 6.91 6.89 4.28
C ALA A 131 5.39 6.82 4.25
N TRP A 132 4.81 7.28 5.32
CA TRP A 132 3.41 7.63 5.45
C TRP A 132 3.30 9.12 5.72
N THR A 133 2.41 9.80 4.99
CA THR A 133 2.02 11.17 5.24
C THR A 133 0.53 11.25 5.54
N TRP A 134 0.15 12.17 6.38
CA TRP A 134 -1.24 12.44 6.73
C TRP A 134 -1.48 13.92 6.84
N ILE A 135 -2.53 14.38 6.19
CA ILE A 135 -3.04 15.74 6.31
C ILE A 135 -4.45 15.62 6.86
N ASN A 136 -4.64 16.09 8.08
CA ASN A 136 -5.94 16.09 8.72
C ASN A 136 -6.79 17.31 8.30
N ARG A 137 -8.00 17.35 8.79
CA ARG A 137 -8.96 18.41 8.47
C ARG A 137 -8.65 19.74 9.15
N GLU A 138 -7.69 19.78 10.05
CA GLU A 138 -7.25 20.97 10.79
C GLU A 138 -6.00 21.60 10.18
N ARG A 139 -5.64 21.22 8.94
CA ARG A 139 -4.42 21.63 8.23
C ARG A 139 -3.12 21.18 8.89
N GLU A 140 -3.16 20.11 9.63
CA GLU A 140 -1.97 19.56 10.24
C GLU A 140 -1.35 18.51 9.34
N PHE A 141 -0.03 18.57 9.18
CA PHE A 141 0.76 17.64 8.40
C PHE A 141 1.58 16.73 9.30
N ASN A 142 1.48 15.43 9.06
CA ASN A 142 2.35 14.43 9.67
C ASN A 142 3.11 13.66 8.60
N MET A 143 4.37 13.33 8.88
CA MET A 143 5.19 12.44 8.06
C MET A 143 6.05 11.57 8.97
N LEU A 144 5.88 10.25 8.85
CA LEU A 144 6.69 9.26 9.55
C LEU A 144 7.26 8.25 8.57
N CYS A 145 8.44 7.75 8.90
CA CYS A 145 9.23 6.93 8.00
C CYS A 145 9.81 5.72 8.71
N ALA A 146 9.97 4.63 7.96
CA ALA A 146 10.57 3.39 8.41
C ALA A 146 11.54 2.86 7.36
N ALA A 147 12.64 2.24 7.80
CA ALA A 147 13.49 1.49 6.88
C ALA A 147 12.85 0.12 6.58
N VAL A 148 12.69 -0.21 5.31
CA VAL A 148 12.15 -1.49 4.86
C VAL A 148 13.06 -2.12 3.82
N LYS A 149 13.23 -3.44 3.86
CA LYS A 149 14.00 -4.16 2.85
C LYS A 149 13.09 -4.59 1.72
N ILE A 150 13.32 -4.06 0.53
CA ILE A 150 12.65 -4.53 -0.68
C ILE A 150 13.45 -5.70 -1.24
N THR A 151 12.79 -6.83 -1.47
CA THR A 151 13.34 -8.01 -2.14
C THR A 151 12.82 -8.10 -3.57
N GLY A 152 13.51 -8.86 -4.42
CA GLY A 152 13.07 -9.06 -5.81
C GLY A 152 11.65 -9.63 -5.86
N ALA A 153 10.93 -9.32 -6.93
CA ALA A 153 9.59 -9.86 -7.16
C ALA A 153 9.65 -11.40 -7.18
N GLU A 154 8.71 -12.04 -6.48
CA GLU A 154 8.56 -13.49 -6.56
C GLU A 154 8.31 -13.89 -8.02
N LYS A 155 9.11 -14.84 -8.51
CA LYS A 155 8.84 -15.45 -9.79
C LYS A 155 7.50 -16.16 -9.67
N ARG A 156 6.49 -15.73 -10.44
CA ARG A 156 5.27 -16.51 -10.59
C ARG A 156 5.70 -17.93 -10.98
N GLY A 157 5.52 -18.88 -10.07
CA GLY A 157 5.77 -20.28 -10.37
C GLY A 157 5.03 -20.61 -11.66
N ARG A 158 5.79 -20.95 -12.73
CA ARG A 158 5.23 -21.52 -13.93
C ARG A 158 4.50 -22.76 -13.43
N LYS A 159 3.16 -22.75 -13.45
CA LYS A 159 2.41 -24.00 -13.31
C LYS A 159 3.03 -24.91 -14.36
N GLN A 160 3.79 -25.90 -13.91
CA GLN A 160 4.17 -26.98 -14.76
C GLN A 160 2.86 -27.69 -15.08
N ASP A 161 2.33 -27.42 -16.27
CA ASP A 161 1.35 -28.30 -16.86
C ASP A 161 2.02 -29.66 -16.96
N PHE A 162 1.69 -30.52 -16.01
CA PHE A 162 2.09 -31.91 -16.02
C PHE A 162 1.30 -32.54 -17.18
N VAL A 163 1.84 -32.40 -18.39
CA VAL A 163 1.40 -33.18 -19.55
C VAL A 163 1.79 -34.61 -19.22
N SER A 164 0.86 -35.37 -18.67
CA SER A 164 0.97 -36.81 -18.56
C SER A 164 1.11 -37.36 -19.98
N ARG A 165 2.34 -37.60 -20.40
CA ARG A 165 2.60 -38.41 -21.58
C ARG A 165 2.10 -39.80 -21.23
N SER A 166 0.93 -40.14 -21.75
CA SER A 166 0.49 -41.53 -21.81
C SER A 166 1.42 -42.29 -22.78
N ASP A 167 2.36 -42.97 -22.19
CA ASP A 167 3.25 -43.89 -22.93
C ASP A 167 2.43 -45.14 -23.31
N SER A 168 2.05 -45.21 -24.58
CA SER A 168 1.38 -46.37 -25.15
C SER A 168 2.41 -47.46 -25.46
N GLY A 169 2.77 -48.19 -24.42
CA GLY A 169 3.62 -49.39 -24.53
C GLY A 169 2.81 -50.66 -24.31
N ARG A 170 2.52 -51.37 -25.43
CA ARG A 170 1.95 -52.74 -25.44
C ARG A 170 2.72 -53.66 -24.50
N ARG A 171 2.00 -54.41 -23.65
CA ARG A 171 2.26 -55.86 -23.47
C ARG A 171 1.07 -56.52 -22.78
N SER A 172 0.68 -57.66 -23.36
CA SER A 172 -0.32 -58.62 -22.99
C SER A 172 -0.12 -59.26 -21.61
N GLY A 173 -1.20 -59.46 -20.89
CA GLY A 173 -1.21 -60.34 -19.69
C GLY A 173 -2.63 -60.45 -19.16
N ARG A 174 -3.27 -61.63 -19.52
CA ARG A 174 -4.56 -62.07 -19.01
C ARG A 174 -4.54 -62.16 -17.49
N HIS A 175 -5.52 -61.58 -16.80
CA HIS A 175 -6.20 -62.21 -15.66
C HIS A 175 -7.61 -61.63 -15.50
N GLN A 176 -8.58 -62.58 -15.55
CA GLN A 176 -9.98 -62.34 -15.23
C GLN A 176 -10.15 -62.12 -13.72
N TYR A 177 -10.97 -61.16 -13.33
CA TYR A 177 -11.84 -61.30 -12.17
C TYR A 177 -13.06 -60.36 -12.27
N ARG A 178 -14.18 -60.99 -12.10
CA ARG A 178 -15.59 -60.73 -11.89
C ARG A 178 -16.05 -59.32 -11.52
N GLN A 179 -17.15 -58.99 -12.18
CA GLN A 179 -18.18 -57.98 -11.90
C GLN A 179 -18.69 -57.94 -10.45
N ARG A 180 -19.02 -56.75 -10.01
CA ARG A 180 -20.32 -56.43 -9.39
C ARG A 180 -20.69 -54.99 -9.61
N ASP A 181 -21.95 -54.81 -10.05
CA ASP A 181 -22.79 -53.63 -10.24
C ASP A 181 -22.76 -52.65 -9.07
N THR A 182 -23.01 -51.36 -9.24
CA THR A 182 -24.23 -50.63 -9.60
C THR A 182 -24.00 -49.16 -9.42
N GLY A 183 -24.56 -48.33 -10.30
CA GLY A 183 -24.59 -46.88 -10.10
C GLY A 183 -24.63 -46.10 -11.41
N SER A 184 -25.73 -46.16 -12.13
CA SER A 184 -26.01 -45.38 -13.33
C SER A 184 -26.19 -43.88 -13.00
N CYS A 185 -25.32 -43.02 -13.54
CA CYS A 185 -25.61 -41.62 -13.65
C CYS A 185 -25.87 -41.30 -15.12
N THR A 186 -27.11 -41.09 -15.48
CA THR A 186 -27.58 -40.74 -16.81
C THR A 186 -27.43 -39.22 -16.98
N CYS A 187 -26.48 -38.76 -17.82
CA CYS A 187 -26.46 -37.40 -18.31
C CYS A 187 -27.27 -37.31 -19.61
N THR A 188 -28.40 -36.66 -19.58
CA THR A 188 -29.22 -36.39 -20.73
C THR A 188 -28.71 -35.15 -21.44
N CYS A 189 -28.12 -35.32 -22.63
CA CYS A 189 -27.80 -34.20 -23.52
C CYS A 189 -29.03 -33.90 -24.36
N GLY A 190 -29.76 -32.82 -24.05
CA GLY A 190 -30.80 -32.26 -24.90
C GLY A 190 -30.15 -31.42 -26.00
N GLY A 191 -30.34 -31.84 -27.24
CA GLY A 191 -29.98 -31.04 -28.42
C GLY A 191 -30.97 -29.91 -28.61
N GLY A 192 -30.44 -28.72 -28.85
CA GLY A 192 -31.18 -27.54 -29.29
C GLY A 192 -30.26 -26.68 -30.12
N SER A 193 -30.48 -26.71 -31.43
CA SER A 193 -29.84 -25.77 -32.37
C SER A 193 -30.34 -24.36 -32.12
N SER A 194 -29.46 -23.39 -32.05
CA SER A 194 -29.61 -22.10 -32.73
C SER A 194 -28.55 -21.07 -32.29
N SER A 195 -27.99 -20.45 -33.31
CA SER A 195 -27.39 -19.12 -33.42
C SER A 195 -26.14 -18.81 -32.63
N ASP A 196 -25.08 -18.77 -33.38
CA ASP A 196 -23.83 -18.07 -33.09
C ASP A 196 -24.08 -16.65 -32.59
N THR A 197 -23.80 -16.41 -31.32
CA THR A 197 -23.52 -15.08 -30.84
C THR A 197 -22.12 -15.13 -30.29
N SER A 198 -21.18 -14.65 -31.08
CA SER A 198 -19.78 -14.41 -30.63
C SER A 198 -19.82 -13.48 -29.42
N SER A 199 -19.76 -14.03 -28.23
CA SER A 199 -19.42 -13.27 -27.05
C SER A 199 -17.91 -12.99 -27.12
N ASN A 200 -17.57 -11.84 -27.70
CA ASN A 200 -16.28 -11.23 -27.52
C ASN A 200 -16.05 -11.10 -26.02
N GLY A 201 -15.31 -12.04 -25.45
CA GLY A 201 -14.70 -11.88 -24.15
C GLY A 201 -13.85 -10.63 -24.20
N ALA A 202 -14.36 -9.53 -23.68
CA ALA A 202 -13.57 -8.35 -23.47
C ALA A 202 -12.41 -8.74 -22.52
N SER A 203 -11.25 -8.99 -23.14
CA SER A 203 -10.00 -9.07 -22.42
C SER A 203 -9.87 -7.74 -21.70
N ALA A 204 -10.03 -7.73 -20.39
CA ALA A 204 -9.78 -6.54 -19.60
C ALA A 204 -8.34 -6.12 -19.90
N THR A 205 -8.19 -5.08 -20.72
CA THR A 205 -6.90 -4.47 -21.03
C THR A 205 -6.44 -3.84 -19.74
N THR A 206 -5.66 -4.57 -18.94
CA THR A 206 -4.99 -3.99 -17.79
C THR A 206 -4.07 -2.91 -18.33
N LEU A 207 -4.38 -1.65 -18.04
CA LEU A 207 -3.48 -0.54 -18.35
C LEU A 207 -2.10 -0.89 -17.82
N PRO A 208 -1.03 -0.58 -18.57
CA PRO A 208 0.32 -0.82 -18.10
C PRO A 208 0.53 -0.12 -16.77
N ALA A 209 1.08 -0.82 -15.79
CA ALA A 209 1.36 -0.25 -14.48
C ALA A 209 2.33 0.93 -14.65
N VAL A 210 2.04 2.05 -13.98
CA VAL A 210 2.95 3.20 -13.96
C VAL A 210 4.27 2.79 -13.30
N PRO A 211 5.42 2.94 -13.98
CA PRO A 211 6.72 2.62 -13.42
C PRO A 211 6.98 3.38 -12.12
N PHE A 212 7.77 2.76 -11.22
CA PHE A 212 8.07 3.36 -9.92
C PHE A 212 8.66 4.78 -10.06
N ASN A 213 9.60 4.97 -10.97
CA ASN A 213 10.26 6.26 -11.16
C ASN A 213 9.36 7.34 -11.77
N ASP A 214 8.29 6.95 -12.46
CA ASP A 214 7.34 7.88 -13.11
C ASP A 214 6.18 8.29 -12.17
N ARG A 215 6.15 7.72 -10.97
CA ARG A 215 5.14 8.06 -9.96
C ARG A 215 5.37 9.47 -9.43
N PRO A 216 4.28 10.21 -9.10
CA PRO A 216 4.42 11.56 -8.55
C PRO A 216 5.09 11.56 -7.18
N SER A 217 5.53 12.74 -6.76
CA SER A 217 5.95 12.98 -5.39
C SER A 217 4.76 13.04 -4.43
N PHE A 218 5.02 12.90 -3.13
CA PHE A 218 4.03 13.23 -2.10
C PHE A 218 3.60 14.68 -2.20
N LEU A 219 2.36 14.95 -1.82
CA LEU A 219 1.93 16.31 -1.51
C LEU A 219 2.55 16.73 -0.17
N PHE A 220 3.38 17.74 -0.21
CA PHE A 220 3.86 18.45 0.96
C PHE A 220 3.12 19.76 1.09
N ALA A 221 2.30 19.90 2.12
CA ALA A 221 1.49 21.07 2.38
C ALA A 221 1.48 21.39 3.88
N ASN A 222 1.19 22.62 4.24
CA ASN A 222 1.15 23.11 5.63
C ASN A 222 2.49 22.95 6.37
N ILE A 223 3.59 23.05 5.63
CA ILE A 223 4.97 22.94 6.14
C ILE A 223 5.80 24.21 5.81
N ASP A 224 5.15 25.36 5.84
CA ASP A 224 5.76 26.68 5.55
C ASP A 224 6.30 26.82 4.11
N ASN A 225 5.82 25.99 3.18
CA ASN A 225 6.21 25.96 1.77
C ASN A 225 5.26 26.71 0.83
N GLY A 226 4.27 27.41 1.39
CA GLY A 226 3.27 28.18 0.64
C GLY A 226 2.08 27.37 0.11
N CYS A 227 2.11 26.04 0.19
CA CYS A 227 0.96 25.18 -0.12
C CYS A 227 0.09 24.99 1.13
N GLN A 228 -1.20 25.28 1.01
CA GLN A 228 -2.16 25.13 2.11
C GLN A 228 -3.34 24.25 1.72
N THR A 229 -3.75 23.40 2.63
CA THR A 229 -4.92 22.54 2.42
C THR A 229 -6.22 23.17 2.95
N PRO A 230 -7.39 22.71 2.50
CA PRO A 230 -8.67 23.18 3.03
C PRO A 230 -8.83 22.87 4.51
N MET A 231 -9.72 23.60 5.19
CA MET A 231 -9.99 23.43 6.63
C MET A 231 -11.36 22.80 6.90
N THR A 232 -11.46 22.14 8.03
CA THR A 232 -12.62 21.68 8.81
C THR A 232 -13.68 20.86 8.08
N ASN A 233 -14.29 21.36 7.01
CA ASN A 233 -15.41 20.68 6.34
C ASN A 233 -15.00 19.89 5.11
N PHE A 234 -13.70 19.77 4.88
CA PHE A 234 -13.13 19.11 3.71
C PHE A 234 -12.03 18.15 4.10
N GLU A 235 -11.84 17.14 3.27
CA GLU A 235 -10.65 16.31 3.26
C GLU A 235 -9.83 16.63 2.00
N VAL A 236 -8.55 16.32 2.04
CA VAL A 236 -7.66 16.70 0.93
C VAL A 236 -7.87 15.79 -0.26
N LYS A 237 -8.12 16.40 -1.43
CA LYS A 237 -7.93 15.78 -2.73
C LYS A 237 -6.50 16.05 -3.19
N TYR A 238 -5.79 15.02 -3.58
CA TYR A 238 -4.42 15.18 -4.04
C TYR A 238 -4.38 15.67 -5.49
N PRO A 239 -3.59 16.72 -5.84
CA PRO A 239 -3.45 17.15 -7.23
C PRO A 239 -2.81 16.08 -8.11
N ASN A 240 -1.86 15.34 -7.55
CA ASN A 240 -1.15 14.23 -8.20
C ASN A 240 -1.21 12.97 -7.31
N PRO A 241 -2.36 12.26 -7.24
CA PRO A 241 -2.54 11.17 -6.30
C PRO A 241 -1.76 9.89 -6.65
N GLY A 242 -1.17 9.82 -7.83
CA GLY A 242 -0.56 8.58 -8.34
C GLY A 242 -1.58 7.60 -8.93
N PRO A 243 -1.13 6.41 -9.34
CA PRO A 243 -1.96 5.48 -10.10
C PRO A 243 -2.93 4.66 -9.24
N ASP A 244 -2.72 4.59 -7.93
CA ASP A 244 -3.54 3.79 -7.01
C ASP A 244 -4.17 4.72 -5.96
N VAL A 245 -5.49 4.92 -6.08
CA VAL A 245 -6.26 5.84 -5.26
C VAL A 245 -7.46 5.13 -4.65
N VAL A 246 -7.63 5.30 -3.35
CA VAL A 246 -8.83 4.88 -2.62
C VAL A 246 -9.59 6.13 -2.22
N GLN A 247 -10.86 6.18 -2.59
CA GLN A 247 -11.77 7.21 -2.11
C GLN A 247 -12.31 6.82 -0.73
N GLY A 248 -12.42 7.80 0.15
CA GLY A 248 -12.97 7.61 1.47
C GLY A 248 -14.48 7.35 1.48
N ASP A 249 -15.10 7.55 2.62
CA ASP A 249 -16.52 7.25 2.85
C ASP A 249 -17.49 8.33 2.35
N GLY A 250 -16.97 9.44 1.83
CA GLY A 250 -17.77 10.55 1.33
C GLY A 250 -18.43 11.43 2.41
N GLU A 251 -18.09 11.22 3.68
CA GLU A 251 -18.61 12.04 4.78
C GLU A 251 -18.24 13.52 4.62
N TYR A 252 -17.02 13.79 4.16
CA TYR A 252 -16.53 15.13 3.85
C TYR A 252 -16.17 15.26 2.38
N GLN A 253 -16.47 16.44 1.83
CA GLN A 253 -16.11 16.75 0.45
C GLN A 253 -14.59 16.82 0.29
N LEU A 254 -14.10 16.29 -0.82
CA LEU A 254 -12.69 16.41 -1.19
C LEU A 254 -12.42 17.76 -1.88
N LYS A 255 -11.37 18.45 -1.42
CA LYS A 255 -10.95 19.74 -2.00
C LYS A 255 -9.44 19.75 -2.24
N LEU A 256 -9.04 20.31 -3.39
CA LEU A 256 -7.63 20.52 -3.73
C LEU A 256 -6.99 21.54 -2.79
N PRO A 257 -5.69 21.42 -2.51
CA PRO A 257 -4.92 22.46 -1.82
C PRO A 257 -4.68 23.67 -2.73
N GLU A 258 -4.35 24.78 -2.11
CA GLU A 258 -4.15 26.06 -2.79
C GLU A 258 -2.90 26.78 -2.27
N PRO A 259 -2.25 27.63 -3.09
CA PRO A 259 -2.48 27.81 -4.53
C PRO A 259 -1.88 26.63 -5.34
N ALA A 260 -2.45 26.36 -6.52
CA ALA A 260 -2.08 25.20 -7.32
C ALA A 260 -0.60 25.14 -7.72
N ASP A 261 0.02 26.29 -7.96
CA ASP A 261 1.45 26.42 -8.33
C ASP A 261 2.42 26.07 -7.20
N LYS A 262 1.94 26.01 -5.97
CA LYS A 262 2.72 25.64 -4.76
C LYS A 262 2.44 24.23 -4.28
N CYS A 263 1.40 23.59 -4.79
CA CYS A 263 0.88 22.31 -4.29
C CYS A 263 1.05 21.19 -5.31
N ASN A 264 2.29 20.86 -5.66
CA ASN A 264 2.65 19.80 -6.62
C ASN A 264 3.21 18.56 -5.91
#